data_eaea642ef925c26d2af9dbed285c53e3
#
_entry.id   eaea642ef925c26d2af9dbed285c53e3
#
_cell.length_a   1.000
_cell.length_b   1.000
_cell.length_c   1.000
_cell.angle_alpha   90.00
_cell.angle_beta   90.00
_cell.angle_gamma   90.00
#
_symmetry.space_group_name_H-M   'P 1'
#
loop_
_entity.id
_entity.type
_entity.pdbx_description
1 polymer ?
#
loop_
_entity_poly.entity_id
_entity_poly.type
_entity_poly.pdbx_seq_one_letter_code
_entity_poly.pdbx_strand_id
1 'polypeptide(L)'
;AAENYAHNKGIKIEGFVGYGQENPPVCDLMLGKSRFAGVGCEVIAAYNYLKYEGFEPDMAKLAYDFEKNALIAADGSLGSNPRKISGLFKAMGVGYKRFYKVDEAQAAVEEGKPVIVSYHIGLNIFSGIHTVFAVKEEGRLYVYNCYNSAADKTEVESIYQLMNKNSLFIVGYTEDDSQMR
;
A
#
# COMPACT_ATOMS: atom_id res chain seq x y z
N ALA A 1 -14.82 -9.94 -9.32
CA ALA A 1 -13.39 -10.33 -9.35
C ALA A 1 -12.94 -10.80 -10.73
N ALA A 2 -13.59 -11.82 -11.32
CA ALA A 2 -13.12 -12.37 -12.62
C ALA A 2 -13.18 -11.35 -13.76
N GLU A 3 -14.22 -10.55 -13.85
CA GLU A 3 -14.38 -9.48 -14.86
C GLU A 3 -13.31 -8.40 -14.67
N ASN A 4 -13.08 -7.96 -13.45
CA ASN A 4 -12.03 -6.99 -13.13
C ASN A 4 -10.63 -7.54 -13.46
N TYR A 5 -10.38 -8.81 -13.18
CA TYR A 5 -9.12 -9.44 -13.55
C TYR A 5 -8.91 -9.45 -15.08
N ALA A 6 -9.96 -9.80 -15.84
CA ALA A 6 -9.89 -9.78 -17.31
C ALA A 6 -9.62 -8.35 -17.84
N HIS A 7 -10.23 -7.32 -17.25
CA HIS A 7 -9.96 -5.92 -17.58
C HIS A 7 -8.53 -5.52 -17.19
N ASN A 8 -8.13 -5.77 -15.94
CA ASN A 8 -6.86 -5.35 -15.39
C ASN A 8 -5.65 -5.97 -16.11
N LYS A 9 -5.76 -7.20 -16.60
CA LYS A 9 -4.70 -7.87 -17.37
C LYS A 9 -4.26 -7.12 -18.62
N GLY A 10 -5.12 -6.28 -19.18
CA GLY A 10 -4.80 -5.42 -20.33
C GLY A 10 -3.96 -4.20 -19.97
N ILE A 11 -3.82 -3.90 -18.67
CA ILE A 11 -3.11 -2.71 -18.18
C ILE A 11 -1.76 -3.12 -17.62
N LYS A 12 -0.70 -2.71 -18.32
CA LYS A 12 0.67 -3.07 -17.94
C LYS A 12 1.21 -2.12 -16.90
N ILE A 13 1.61 -2.66 -15.75
CA ILE A 13 2.30 -1.93 -14.68
C ILE A 13 3.74 -2.44 -14.62
N GLU A 14 4.69 -1.54 -14.81
CA GLU A 14 6.13 -1.85 -14.80
C GLU A 14 6.82 -1.13 -13.64
N GLY A 15 7.82 -1.79 -13.05
CA GLY A 15 8.60 -1.20 -11.97
C GLY A 15 7.79 -0.94 -10.71
N PHE A 16 8.29 -0.04 -9.88
CA PHE A 16 7.58 0.45 -8.71
C PHE A 16 6.55 1.52 -9.10
N VAL A 17 5.43 1.55 -8.41
CA VAL A 17 4.42 2.60 -8.56
C VAL A 17 4.74 3.72 -7.57
N GLY A 18 5.61 4.66 -7.98
CA GLY A 18 5.98 5.84 -7.18
C GLY A 18 4.90 6.91 -7.21
N TYR A 19 4.33 7.11 -8.39
CA TYR A 19 3.31 8.13 -8.66
C TYR A 19 1.97 7.82 -7.98
N GLY A 20 1.14 8.85 -7.85
CA GLY A 20 -0.15 8.74 -7.19
C GLY A 20 -1.18 7.95 -7.99
N GLN A 21 -2.10 7.33 -7.30
CA GLN A 21 -3.10 6.40 -7.85
C GLN A 21 -4.10 7.05 -8.83
N GLU A 22 -4.15 8.38 -8.93
CA GLU A 22 -4.97 9.10 -9.93
C GLU A 22 -4.29 9.19 -11.30
N ASN A 23 -3.01 8.84 -11.40
CA ASN A 23 -2.26 8.90 -12.64
C ASN A 23 -2.31 7.57 -13.42
N PRO A 24 -2.32 7.62 -14.77
CA PRO A 24 -2.23 6.42 -15.58
C PRO A 24 -0.83 5.78 -15.50
N PRO A 25 -0.73 4.47 -15.71
CA PRO A 25 -1.83 3.56 -16.05
C PRO A 25 -2.58 3.00 -14.85
N VAL A 26 -2.12 3.21 -13.62
CA VAL A 26 -2.67 2.54 -12.44
C VAL A 26 -4.10 2.98 -12.10
N CYS A 27 -4.47 4.22 -12.43
CA CYS A 27 -5.82 4.77 -12.17
C CYS A 27 -6.94 4.00 -12.90
N ASP A 28 -6.61 3.32 -14.00
CA ASP A 28 -7.58 2.61 -14.83
C ASP A 28 -7.87 1.18 -14.37
N LEU A 29 -7.10 0.67 -13.42
CA LEU A 29 -7.36 -0.62 -12.80
C LEU A 29 -8.66 -0.59 -11.98
N MET A 30 -9.31 -1.75 -11.88
CA MET A 30 -10.54 -1.94 -11.13
C MET A 30 -10.31 -2.74 -9.85
N LEU A 31 -10.99 -2.34 -8.77
CA LEU A 31 -11.07 -3.07 -7.50
C LEU A 31 -12.52 -3.07 -7.01
N GLY A 32 -13.15 -4.23 -7.00
CA GLY A 32 -14.59 -4.29 -6.75
C GLY A 32 -15.38 -3.51 -7.79
N LYS A 33 -16.18 -2.57 -7.36
CA LYS A 33 -16.96 -1.67 -8.24
C LYS A 33 -16.30 -0.33 -8.53
N SER A 34 -15.08 -0.12 -8.03
CA SER A 34 -14.39 1.18 -8.11
C SER A 34 -13.09 1.09 -8.90
N ARG A 35 -12.62 2.25 -9.38
CA ARG A 35 -11.29 2.38 -9.98
C ARG A 35 -10.22 2.57 -8.91
N PHE A 36 -8.99 2.14 -9.20
CA PHE A 36 -7.83 2.36 -8.32
C PHE A 36 -7.63 3.84 -7.98
N ALA A 37 -7.97 4.74 -8.89
CA ALA A 37 -7.90 6.18 -8.63
C ALA A 37 -8.51 6.60 -7.27
N GLY A 38 -9.59 5.93 -6.85
CA GLY A 38 -10.26 6.21 -5.58
C GLY A 38 -9.92 5.24 -4.44
N VAL A 39 -9.51 3.99 -4.76
CA VAL A 39 -9.50 2.91 -3.76
C VAL A 39 -8.27 1.99 -3.83
N GLY A 40 -7.31 2.26 -4.71
CA GLY A 40 -6.17 1.37 -5.02
C GLY A 40 -5.00 1.41 -4.04
N CYS A 41 -4.96 2.34 -3.09
CA CYS A 41 -3.76 2.63 -2.29
C CYS A 41 -3.16 1.41 -1.59
N GLU A 42 -3.97 0.53 -1.02
CA GLU A 42 -3.48 -0.65 -0.30
C GLU A 42 -2.91 -1.71 -1.24
N VAL A 43 -3.52 -1.89 -2.42
CA VAL A 43 -3.01 -2.82 -3.44
C VAL A 43 -1.67 -2.32 -3.97
N ILE A 44 -1.55 -1.01 -4.23
CA ILE A 44 -0.31 -0.37 -4.67
C ILE A 44 0.79 -0.50 -3.61
N ALA A 45 0.46 -0.24 -2.35
CA ALA A 45 1.43 -0.38 -1.26
C ALA A 45 1.91 -1.83 -1.09
N ALA A 46 1.00 -2.80 -1.14
CA ALA A 46 1.34 -4.22 -1.10
C ALA A 46 2.19 -4.64 -2.32
N TYR A 47 1.85 -4.15 -3.52
CA TYR A 47 2.61 -4.40 -4.74
C TYR A 47 4.06 -3.90 -4.61
N ASN A 48 4.25 -2.65 -4.18
CA ASN A 48 5.58 -2.07 -4.00
C ASN A 48 6.39 -2.81 -2.92
N TYR A 49 5.75 -3.17 -1.82
CA TYR A 49 6.40 -3.95 -0.75
C TYR A 49 6.87 -5.32 -1.25
N LEU A 50 5.99 -6.07 -1.92
CA LEU A 50 6.34 -7.37 -2.50
C LEU A 50 7.48 -7.26 -3.51
N LYS A 51 7.47 -6.21 -4.33
CA LYS A 51 8.54 -5.96 -5.29
C LYS A 51 9.87 -5.66 -4.60
N TYR A 52 9.85 -4.90 -3.52
CA TYR A 52 11.02 -4.62 -2.69
C TYR A 52 11.59 -5.90 -2.07
N GLU A 53 10.72 -6.80 -1.60
CA GLU A 53 11.10 -8.12 -1.07
C GLU A 53 11.59 -9.12 -2.14
N GLY A 54 11.75 -8.68 -3.40
CA GLY A 54 12.26 -9.50 -4.49
C GLY A 54 11.24 -10.43 -5.15
N PHE A 55 9.95 -10.25 -4.86
CA PHE A 55 8.88 -10.92 -5.62
C PHE A 55 8.63 -10.19 -6.93
N GLU A 56 8.02 -10.89 -7.89
CA GLU A 56 7.53 -10.32 -9.15
C GLU A 56 5.99 -10.31 -9.16
N PRO A 57 5.36 -9.39 -8.40
CA PRO A 57 3.90 -9.35 -8.31
C PRO A 57 3.27 -8.86 -9.62
N ASP A 58 2.18 -9.51 -10.01
CA ASP A 58 1.28 -9.03 -11.06
C ASP A 58 0.18 -8.19 -10.40
N MET A 59 0.06 -6.92 -10.76
CA MET A 59 -0.90 -5.99 -10.16
C MET A 59 -2.35 -6.43 -10.39
N ALA A 60 -2.66 -6.97 -11.57
CA ALA A 60 -4.01 -7.48 -11.87
C ALA A 60 -4.35 -8.70 -11.00
N LYS A 61 -3.38 -9.61 -10.81
CA LYS A 61 -3.55 -10.76 -9.95
C LYS A 61 -3.68 -10.36 -8.48
N LEU A 62 -2.89 -9.38 -8.05
CA LEU A 62 -2.95 -8.88 -6.68
C LEU A 62 -4.31 -8.23 -6.38
N ALA A 63 -4.84 -7.40 -7.29
CA ALA A 63 -6.19 -6.87 -7.18
C ALA A 63 -7.26 -7.98 -7.09
N TYR A 64 -7.13 -9.01 -7.93
CA TYR A 64 -8.01 -10.17 -7.88
C TYR A 64 -7.96 -10.87 -6.51
N ASP A 65 -6.75 -11.05 -5.96
CA ASP A 65 -6.58 -11.69 -4.65
C ASP A 65 -7.17 -10.84 -3.51
N PHE A 66 -7.08 -9.52 -3.59
CA PHE A 66 -7.77 -8.61 -2.67
C PHE A 66 -9.29 -8.82 -2.70
N GLU A 67 -9.87 -8.93 -3.87
CA GLU A 67 -11.31 -9.18 -4.03
C GLU A 67 -11.72 -10.58 -3.53
N LYS A 68 -10.98 -11.62 -3.91
CA LYS A 68 -11.31 -13.02 -3.60
C LYS A 68 -11.16 -13.35 -2.12
N ASN A 69 -10.23 -12.73 -1.43
CA ASN A 69 -9.96 -12.97 -0.01
C ASN A 69 -10.69 -11.98 0.92
N ALA A 70 -11.71 -11.30 0.40
CA ALA A 70 -12.52 -10.34 1.14
C ALA A 70 -11.69 -9.26 1.87
N LEU A 71 -10.59 -8.84 1.24
CA LEU A 71 -9.80 -7.70 1.73
C LEU A 71 -10.54 -6.39 1.45
N ILE A 72 -11.37 -6.34 0.38
CA ILE A 72 -12.15 -5.18 0.03
C ILE A 72 -13.30 -4.94 1.01
N ALA A 73 -13.67 -3.67 1.20
CA ALA A 73 -14.78 -3.23 2.01
C ALA A 73 -15.94 -2.72 1.13
N ALA A 74 -17.18 -3.07 1.50
CA ALA A 74 -18.39 -2.65 0.79
C ALA A 74 -18.26 -2.83 -0.75
N ASP A 75 -17.98 -4.06 -1.19
CA ASP A 75 -17.80 -4.41 -2.61
C ASP A 75 -16.74 -3.56 -3.37
N GLY A 76 -15.80 -2.98 -2.64
CA GLY A 76 -14.72 -2.13 -3.15
C GLY A 76 -15.02 -0.64 -3.14
N SER A 77 -16.25 -0.22 -2.86
CA SER A 77 -16.61 1.21 -2.86
C SER A 77 -15.97 2.00 -1.70
N LEU A 78 -15.58 1.32 -0.62
CA LEU A 78 -14.84 1.90 0.52
C LEU A 78 -13.37 1.48 0.55
N GLY A 79 -12.82 1.02 -0.59
CA GLY A 79 -11.46 0.51 -0.67
C GLY A 79 -11.28 -0.86 -0.02
N SER A 80 -10.16 -1.06 0.63
CA SER A 80 -9.80 -2.30 1.31
C SER A 80 -9.57 -2.09 2.81
N ASN A 81 -9.38 -3.20 3.53
CA ASN A 81 -9.13 -3.16 4.96
C ASN A 81 -7.63 -3.39 5.24
N PRO A 82 -6.86 -2.36 5.63
CA PRO A 82 -5.42 -2.46 5.79
C PRO A 82 -4.99 -3.49 6.84
N ARG A 83 -5.83 -3.80 7.81
CA ARG A 83 -5.53 -4.83 8.83
C ARG A 83 -5.52 -6.25 8.27
N LYS A 84 -6.07 -6.47 7.06
CA LYS A 84 -6.13 -7.77 6.40
C LYS A 84 -4.95 -8.05 5.47
N ILE A 85 -4.09 -7.09 5.17
CA ILE A 85 -2.88 -7.27 4.34
C ILE A 85 -2.00 -8.41 4.88
N SER A 86 -1.92 -8.56 6.20
CA SER A 86 -1.19 -9.66 6.84
C SER A 86 -1.64 -11.05 6.42
N GLY A 87 -2.94 -11.23 6.13
CA GLY A 87 -3.48 -12.49 5.61
C GLY A 87 -2.96 -12.81 4.20
N LEU A 88 -2.84 -11.78 3.36
CA LEU A 88 -2.25 -11.91 2.03
C LEU A 88 -0.76 -12.29 2.12
N PHE A 89 0.02 -11.55 2.91
CA PHE A 89 1.44 -11.83 3.10
C PHE A 89 1.70 -13.25 3.61
N LYS A 90 0.91 -13.69 4.61
CA LYS A 90 0.97 -15.06 5.09
C LYS A 90 0.67 -16.10 4.00
N ALA A 91 -0.34 -15.86 3.18
CA ALA A 91 -0.70 -16.76 2.06
C ALA A 91 0.38 -16.82 0.98
N MET A 92 1.16 -15.76 0.82
CA MET A 92 2.27 -15.66 -0.14
C MET A 92 3.62 -16.11 0.44
N GLY A 93 3.69 -16.47 1.72
CA GLY A 93 4.93 -16.84 2.39
C GLY A 93 5.87 -15.66 2.66
N VAL A 94 5.34 -14.44 2.67
CA VAL A 94 6.11 -13.22 2.96
C VAL A 94 6.19 -13.02 4.46
N GLY A 95 7.41 -12.90 4.98
CA GLY A 95 7.65 -12.53 6.38
C GLY A 95 7.24 -11.09 6.65
N TYR A 96 6.55 -10.86 7.75
CA TYR A 96 6.18 -9.50 8.15
C TYR A 96 6.06 -9.36 9.67
N LYS A 97 6.41 -8.17 10.16
CA LYS A 97 6.05 -7.69 11.50
C LYS A 97 4.95 -6.64 11.36
N ARG A 98 3.90 -6.74 12.17
CA ARG A 98 2.79 -5.78 12.20
C ARG A 98 2.89 -4.90 13.43
N PHE A 99 2.59 -3.62 13.29
CA PHE A 99 2.60 -2.65 14.37
C PHE A 99 1.42 -1.67 14.29
N TYR A 100 1.19 -0.94 15.38
CA TYR A 100 0.02 -0.07 15.54
C TYR A 100 0.36 1.36 16.00
N LYS A 101 1.65 1.70 16.02
CA LYS A 101 2.13 3.03 16.40
C LYS A 101 3.03 3.59 15.32
N VAL A 102 2.89 4.89 15.07
CA VAL A 102 3.72 5.59 14.10
C VAL A 102 5.21 5.57 14.49
N ASP A 103 5.51 5.57 15.79
CA ASP A 103 6.89 5.48 16.30
C ASP A 103 7.58 4.19 15.86
N GLU A 104 6.84 3.08 15.76
CA GLU A 104 7.37 1.80 15.29
C GLU A 104 7.66 1.84 13.78
N ALA A 105 6.83 2.56 13.00
CA ALA A 105 7.10 2.81 11.59
C ALA A 105 8.35 3.68 11.39
N GLN A 106 8.47 4.74 12.18
CA GLN A 106 9.63 5.62 12.14
C GLN A 106 10.92 4.86 12.51
N ALA A 107 10.88 4.07 13.58
CA ALA A 107 12.02 3.23 13.96
C ALA A 107 12.43 2.24 12.86
N ALA A 108 11.46 1.58 12.24
CA ALA A 108 11.73 0.64 11.15
C ALA A 108 12.45 1.32 9.96
N VAL A 109 11.99 2.49 9.52
CA VAL A 109 12.67 3.20 8.42
C VAL A 109 14.04 3.75 8.83
N GLU A 110 14.25 4.08 10.10
CA GLU A 110 15.57 4.47 10.62
C GLU A 110 16.55 3.30 10.59
N GLU A 111 16.07 2.09 10.84
CA GLU A 111 16.82 0.84 10.66
C GLU A 111 17.02 0.47 9.17
N GLY A 112 16.50 1.23 8.23
CA GLY A 112 16.60 0.98 6.78
C GLY A 112 15.57 -0.01 6.24
N LYS A 113 14.59 -0.41 7.04
CA LYS A 113 13.55 -1.38 6.65
C LYS A 113 12.44 -0.71 5.84
N PRO A 114 11.85 -1.43 4.86
CA PRO A 114 10.66 -0.97 4.17
C PRO A 114 9.45 -1.01 5.09
N VAL A 115 8.51 -0.08 4.91
CA VAL A 115 7.27 -0.08 5.67
C VAL A 115 6.05 0.15 4.78
N ILE A 116 4.95 -0.49 5.11
CA ILE A 116 3.61 -0.08 4.70
C ILE A 116 2.98 0.67 5.87
N VAL A 117 2.39 1.82 5.61
CA VAL A 117 1.74 2.67 6.62
C VAL A 117 0.34 3.01 6.18
N SER A 118 -0.65 2.71 7.02
CA SER A 118 -2.07 3.04 6.79
C SER A 118 -2.56 3.99 7.87
N TYR A 119 -3.20 5.07 7.45
CA TYR A 119 -3.68 6.13 8.34
C TYR A 119 -4.97 6.78 7.81
N HIS A 120 -5.76 7.36 8.70
CA HIS A 120 -6.88 8.22 8.32
C HIS A 120 -6.36 9.58 7.85
N ILE A 121 -6.90 10.09 6.74
CA ILE A 121 -6.49 11.38 6.16
C ILE A 121 -6.89 12.57 7.04
N GLY A 122 -7.89 12.40 7.91
CA GLY A 122 -8.40 13.46 8.79
C GLY A 122 -8.83 12.94 10.18
N LEU A 123 -9.37 13.85 11.01
CA LEU A 123 -9.73 13.60 12.41
C LEU A 123 -10.84 12.58 12.65
N ASN A 124 -11.56 12.22 11.63
CA ASN A 124 -12.76 11.42 11.80
C ASN A 124 -12.62 10.11 11.01
N ILE A 125 -13.15 9.03 11.55
CA ILE A 125 -13.14 7.69 10.93
C ILE A 125 -13.82 7.65 9.55
N PHE A 126 -14.55 8.69 9.17
CA PHE A 126 -15.17 8.86 7.85
C PHE A 126 -14.30 9.61 6.84
N SER A 127 -13.13 10.14 7.25
CA SER A 127 -12.28 10.97 6.39
C SER A 127 -11.43 10.19 5.37
N GLY A 128 -11.73 8.92 5.18
CA GLY A 128 -10.97 8.06 4.27
C GLY A 128 -9.66 7.54 4.87
N ILE A 129 -9.17 6.46 4.29
CA ILE A 129 -7.90 5.82 4.65
C ILE A 129 -6.95 5.99 3.48
N HIS A 130 -5.70 6.32 3.77
CA HIS A 130 -4.63 6.22 2.79
C HIS A 130 -3.58 5.22 3.27
N THR A 131 -3.04 4.46 2.32
CA THR A 131 -2.00 3.47 2.57
C THR A 131 -0.87 3.72 1.61
N VAL A 132 0.34 3.82 2.13
CA VAL A 132 1.55 4.10 1.38
C VAL A 132 2.62 3.05 1.65
N PHE A 133 3.53 2.88 0.71
CA PHE A 133 4.79 2.18 0.89
C PHE A 133 5.89 3.22 1.07
N ALA A 134 6.78 3.02 2.05
CA ALA A 134 7.90 3.92 2.29
C ALA A 134 9.18 3.12 2.56
N VAL A 135 10.30 3.64 2.06
CA VAL A 135 11.61 3.02 2.20
C VAL A 135 12.72 4.06 2.07
N LYS A 136 13.87 3.82 2.72
CA LYS A 136 15.08 4.60 2.49
C LYS A 136 15.83 4.10 1.27
N GLU A 137 16.17 5.04 0.39
CA GLU A 137 17.04 4.84 -0.76
C GLU A 137 18.18 5.86 -0.68
N GLU A 138 19.41 5.40 -0.70
CA GLU A 138 20.61 6.26 -0.59
C GLU A 138 20.56 7.24 0.60
N GLY A 139 20.00 6.78 1.72
CA GLY A 139 19.90 7.56 2.97
C GLY A 139 18.72 8.53 3.03
N ARG A 140 17.90 8.65 1.98
CA ARG A 140 16.71 9.48 1.92
C ARG A 140 15.45 8.64 2.04
N LEU A 141 14.45 9.16 2.73
CA LEU A 141 13.16 8.49 2.89
C LEU A 141 12.22 8.86 1.75
N TYR A 142 11.81 7.88 0.97
CA TYR A 142 10.83 8.04 -0.10
C TYR A 142 9.51 7.35 0.23
N VAL A 143 8.42 8.01 -0.14
CA VAL A 143 7.06 7.51 0.00
C VAL A 143 6.44 7.35 -1.39
N TYR A 144 5.98 6.17 -1.67
CA TYR A 144 5.35 5.77 -2.93
C TYR A 144 3.84 5.91 -2.83
N ASN A 145 3.20 6.47 -3.84
CA ASN A 145 1.79 6.84 -3.81
C ASN A 145 1.45 7.74 -2.61
N CYS A 146 2.32 8.69 -2.31
CA CYS A 146 2.19 9.57 -1.14
C CYS A 146 0.92 10.45 -1.24
N TYR A 147 0.70 11.04 -2.41
CA TYR A 147 -0.48 11.83 -2.74
C TYR A 147 -1.13 11.28 -4.01
N ASN A 148 -2.45 11.27 -4.08
CA ASN A 148 -3.20 10.69 -5.20
C ASN A 148 -2.78 11.23 -6.57
N SER A 149 -2.41 12.51 -6.66
CA SER A 149 -1.99 13.20 -7.90
C SER A 149 -0.47 13.36 -8.04
N ALA A 150 0.34 12.79 -7.14
CA ALA A 150 1.79 12.91 -7.23
C ALA A 150 2.32 12.32 -8.55
N ALA A 151 3.24 13.04 -9.20
CA ALA A 151 3.83 12.59 -10.48
C ALA A 151 4.86 11.46 -10.29
N ASP A 152 5.46 11.36 -9.09
CA ASP A 152 6.45 10.34 -8.72
C ASP A 152 6.45 10.14 -7.20
N LYS A 153 7.32 9.25 -6.70
CA LYS A 153 7.58 9.07 -5.27
C LYS A 153 7.99 10.40 -4.63
N THR A 154 7.59 10.58 -3.39
CA THR A 154 7.82 11.83 -2.65
C THR A 154 8.90 11.63 -1.60
N GLU A 155 9.92 12.50 -1.59
CA GLU A 155 10.90 12.55 -0.51
C GLU A 155 10.27 13.23 0.72
N VAL A 156 10.44 12.61 1.88
CA VAL A 156 9.96 13.12 3.17
C VAL A 156 11.05 13.04 4.23
N GLU A 157 10.99 13.88 5.24
CA GLU A 157 11.97 13.85 6.35
C GLU A 157 11.70 12.72 7.34
N SER A 158 10.43 12.35 7.52
CA SER A 158 10.02 11.33 8.48
C SER A 158 8.63 10.77 8.15
N ILE A 159 8.30 9.59 8.71
CA ILE A 159 6.94 9.02 8.64
C ILE A 159 5.92 9.94 9.32
N TYR A 160 6.32 10.70 10.35
CA TYR A 160 5.43 11.66 11.02
C TYR A 160 4.90 12.74 10.08
N GLN A 161 5.67 13.10 9.05
CA GLN A 161 5.27 14.10 8.05
C GLN A 161 4.06 13.68 7.21
N LEU A 162 3.83 12.37 7.06
CA LEU A 162 2.65 11.82 6.37
C LEU A 162 1.35 12.10 7.14
N MET A 163 1.49 12.28 8.44
CA MET A 163 0.37 12.41 9.35
C MET A 163 0.26 13.88 9.80
N ASN A 164 -0.76 14.57 9.31
CA ASN A 164 -1.08 15.89 9.86
C ASN A 164 -1.62 15.74 11.29
N LYS A 165 -1.80 16.85 12.01
CA LYS A 165 -2.29 16.88 13.41
C LYS A 165 -3.61 16.12 13.64
N ASN A 166 -4.29 15.77 12.58
CA ASN A 166 -5.63 15.21 12.56
C ASN A 166 -5.65 13.77 12.02
N SER A 167 -4.51 13.24 11.59
CA SER A 167 -4.41 11.86 11.09
C SER A 167 -4.34 10.87 12.25
N LEU A 168 -5.02 9.73 12.09
CA LEU A 168 -4.96 8.62 13.03
C LEU A 168 -4.25 7.46 12.35
N PHE A 169 -3.15 7.01 12.96
CA PHE A 169 -2.46 5.80 12.53
C PHE A 169 -3.36 4.58 12.75
N ILE A 170 -3.41 3.67 11.77
CA ILE A 170 -4.26 2.48 11.82
C ILE A 170 -3.43 1.22 12.04
N VAL A 171 -2.50 0.96 11.13
CA VAL A 171 -1.65 -0.22 11.13
C VAL A 171 -0.47 -0.01 10.20
N GLY A 172 0.64 -0.62 10.51
CA GLY A 172 1.78 -0.71 9.62
C GLY A 172 2.36 -2.12 9.55
N TYR A 173 3.15 -2.34 8.53
CA TYR A 173 3.86 -3.58 8.26
C TYR A 173 5.30 -3.28 7.87
N THR A 174 6.22 -4.12 8.31
CA THR A 174 7.63 -4.13 7.92
C THR A 174 8.12 -5.56 7.82
N GLU A 175 9.33 -5.77 7.32
CA GLU A 175 9.95 -7.08 7.26
C GLU A 175 10.14 -7.70 8.66
N ASP A 176 10.13 -9.02 8.71
CA ASP A 176 10.36 -9.80 9.93
C ASP A 176 11.76 -10.42 9.90
N ASP A 177 12.68 -9.84 10.67
CA ASP A 177 14.09 -10.31 10.79
C ASP A 177 14.19 -11.78 11.22
N SER A 178 13.16 -12.34 11.86
CA SER A 178 13.19 -13.72 12.34
C SER A 178 13.13 -14.77 11.23
N GLN A 179 12.77 -14.37 10.01
CA GLN A 179 12.63 -15.23 8.83
C GLN A 179 13.80 -15.12 7.84
N MET A 180 14.74 -14.22 8.07
CA MET A 180 15.96 -14.07 7.26
C MET A 180 17.07 -15.06 7.69
N ARG A 181 16.74 -16.37 7.79
CA ARG A 181 17.75 -17.42 8.07
C ARG A 181 17.71 -18.51 7.02
#